data_da8d2d53c2451f5cac0bae3f45262ed9
#
_entry.id   da8d2d53c2451f5cac0bae3f45262ed9
#
_cell.length_a   1.000
_cell.length_b   1.000
_cell.length_c   1.000
_cell.angle_alpha   90.00
_cell.angle_beta   90.00
_cell.angle_gamma   90.00
#
_symmetry.space_group_name_H-M   'P 1'
#
loop_
_entity.id
_entity.type
_entity.pdbx_description
1 polymer ?
#
loop_
_entity_poly.entity_id
_entity_poly.type
_entity_poly.pdbx_seq_one_letter_code
_entity_poly.pdbx_strand_id
1 'polypeptide(L)'
;MLRTEHWSACVAEGYEAPGWLFLQTRRHVEGPTGMNSDEASELGLDVAHLAGAIQAVTGAEKVYVLAYGERFPHFHVALLPRLPFAPPELTGPGLFTKVDDLADPAEAARVAAAVRDALGARREP
;
A
#
# COMPACT_ATOMS: atom_id res chain seq x y z
N MET A 1 2.08 8.54 -8.29
CA MET A 1 1.34 7.30 -8.56
C MET A 1 2.21 6.32 -9.33
N LEU A 2 2.10 5.06 -9.00
CA LEU A 2 2.86 3.98 -9.60
C LEU A 2 1.90 3.03 -10.30
N ARG A 3 2.25 2.58 -11.52
CA ARG A 3 1.38 1.69 -12.29
C ARG A 3 2.14 0.48 -12.80
N THR A 4 1.50 -0.69 -12.71
CA THR A 4 1.85 -1.88 -13.48
C THR A 4 0.79 -2.08 -14.57
N GLU A 5 0.81 -3.20 -15.26
CA GLU A 5 -0.13 -3.43 -16.36
C GLU A 5 -1.59 -3.42 -15.89
N HIS A 6 -1.87 -4.02 -14.72
CA HIS A 6 -3.24 -4.20 -14.23
C HIS A 6 -3.54 -3.48 -12.92
N TRP A 7 -2.51 -2.93 -12.25
CA TRP A 7 -2.64 -2.32 -10.93
C TRP A 7 -2.03 -0.93 -10.89
N SER A 8 -2.48 -0.13 -9.94
CA SER A 8 -1.86 1.15 -9.63
C SER A 8 -1.76 1.33 -8.12
N ALA A 9 -0.70 1.97 -7.67
CA ALA A 9 -0.46 2.24 -6.25
C ALA A 9 -0.46 3.75 -6.01
N CYS A 10 -1.09 4.17 -4.94
CA CYS A 10 -1.18 5.57 -4.58
C CYS A 10 -1.41 5.75 -3.08
N VAL A 11 -1.17 6.96 -2.60
CA VAL A 11 -1.66 7.39 -1.29
C VAL A 11 -3.14 7.69 -1.44
N ALA A 12 -3.99 7.05 -0.64
CA ALA A 12 -5.41 7.27 -0.73
C ALA A 12 -5.83 8.49 0.08
N GLU A 13 -6.76 9.28 -0.47
CA GLU A 13 -7.35 10.42 0.22
C GLU A 13 -8.01 9.95 1.52
N GLY A 14 -7.73 10.66 2.61
CA GLY A 14 -8.21 10.30 3.94
C GLY A 14 -7.32 9.31 4.69
N TYR A 15 -6.26 8.81 4.05
CA TYR A 15 -5.34 7.82 4.62
C TYR A 15 -3.88 8.22 4.36
N GLU A 16 -3.59 9.51 4.47
CA GLU A 16 -2.27 10.07 4.14
C GLU A 16 -1.30 9.92 5.31
N ALA A 17 -1.05 8.70 5.76
CA ALA A 17 0.00 8.40 6.72
C ALA A 17 1.26 7.92 5.98
N PRO A 18 2.45 8.27 6.47
CA PRO A 18 3.70 7.91 5.76
C PRO A 18 3.86 6.40 5.56
N GLY A 19 4.07 6.02 4.32
CA GLY A 19 4.24 4.61 3.94
C GLY A 19 2.96 3.82 3.76
N TRP A 20 1.80 4.41 4.01
CA TRP A 20 0.51 3.78 3.73
C TRP A 20 0.21 3.94 2.25
N LEU A 21 0.11 2.83 1.54
CA LEU A 21 -0.17 2.84 0.11
C LEU A 21 -1.30 1.87 -0.20
N PHE A 22 -2.13 2.28 -1.16
CA PHE A 22 -3.24 1.47 -1.64
C PHE A 22 -2.90 0.98 -3.05
N LEU A 23 -3.00 -0.31 -3.24
CA LEU A 23 -2.83 -0.97 -4.54
C LEU A 23 -4.22 -1.31 -5.05
N GLN A 24 -4.61 -0.76 -6.20
CA GLN A 24 -5.94 -0.96 -6.74
C GLN A 24 -5.88 -1.42 -8.18
N THR A 25 -6.89 -2.18 -8.60
CA THR A 25 -7.02 -2.57 -10.00
C THR A 25 -7.20 -1.34 -10.87
N ARG A 26 -6.61 -1.34 -12.05
CA ARG A 26 -6.82 -0.24 -13.01
C ARG A 26 -8.22 -0.30 -13.62
N ARG A 27 -8.74 -1.50 -13.80
CA ARG A 27 -10.11 -1.73 -14.22
C ARG A 27 -11.03 -1.67 -13.01
N HIS A 28 -12.23 -1.14 -13.16
CA HIS A 28 -13.19 -1.08 -12.05
C HIS A 28 -13.73 -2.46 -11.71
N VAL A 29 -13.34 -2.98 -10.54
CA VAL A 29 -13.96 -4.17 -9.94
C VAL A 29 -14.22 -3.85 -8.47
N GLU A 30 -15.22 -4.45 -7.87
CA GLU A 30 -15.62 -4.09 -6.51
C GLU A 30 -15.01 -4.97 -5.43
N GLY A 31 -14.46 -6.12 -5.80
CA GLY A 31 -13.84 -7.03 -4.85
C GLY A 31 -13.04 -8.11 -5.54
N PRO A 32 -12.44 -9.02 -4.75
CA PRO A 32 -11.55 -10.05 -5.30
C PRO A 32 -12.21 -10.95 -6.34
N THR A 33 -13.50 -11.21 -6.20
CA THR A 33 -14.22 -12.10 -7.13
C THR A 33 -14.37 -11.47 -8.51
N GLY A 34 -14.20 -10.15 -8.63
CA GLY A 34 -14.27 -9.44 -9.91
C GLY A 34 -12.98 -9.47 -10.70
N MET A 35 -11.87 -9.91 -10.12
CA MET A 35 -10.59 -9.96 -10.82
C MET A 35 -10.62 -10.99 -11.95
N ASN A 36 -9.97 -10.65 -13.06
CA ASN A 36 -9.65 -11.65 -14.08
C ASN A 36 -8.33 -12.37 -13.73
N SER A 37 -7.96 -13.37 -14.54
CA SER A 37 -6.78 -14.18 -14.28
C SER A 37 -5.48 -13.36 -14.27
N ASP A 38 -5.37 -12.38 -15.15
CA ASP A 38 -4.17 -11.55 -15.25
C ASP A 38 -4.03 -10.64 -14.03
N GLU A 39 -5.13 -10.03 -13.60
CA GLU A 39 -5.14 -9.21 -12.38
C GLU A 39 -4.77 -10.04 -11.16
N ALA A 40 -5.35 -11.21 -11.03
CA ALA A 40 -5.09 -12.09 -9.90
C ALA A 40 -3.63 -12.60 -9.88
N SER A 41 -3.09 -12.93 -11.06
CA SER A 41 -1.71 -13.41 -11.17
C SER A 41 -0.69 -12.33 -10.84
N GLU A 42 -0.95 -11.07 -11.24
CA GLU A 42 -0.04 -9.96 -11.00
C GLU A 42 -0.07 -9.48 -9.54
N LEU A 43 -1.18 -9.66 -8.84
CA LEU A 43 -1.37 -9.12 -7.50
C LEU A 43 -0.28 -9.54 -6.51
N GLY A 44 0.04 -10.82 -6.45
CA GLY A 44 1.05 -11.32 -5.50
C GLY A 44 2.41 -10.70 -5.73
N LEU A 45 2.82 -10.61 -6.99
CA LEU A 45 4.09 -10.01 -7.37
C LEU A 45 4.13 -8.52 -7.01
N ASP A 46 3.07 -7.80 -7.34
CA ASP A 46 2.98 -6.37 -7.07
C ASP A 46 2.96 -6.08 -5.56
N VAL A 47 2.23 -6.88 -4.78
CA VAL A 47 2.23 -6.78 -3.32
C VAL A 47 3.65 -7.00 -2.77
N ALA A 48 4.33 -8.04 -3.22
CA ALA A 48 5.68 -8.35 -2.74
C ALA A 48 6.67 -7.23 -3.06
N HIS A 49 6.64 -6.70 -4.27
CA HIS A 49 7.54 -5.62 -4.68
C HIS A 49 7.24 -4.34 -3.91
N LEU A 50 5.97 -3.97 -3.79
CA LEU A 50 5.58 -2.75 -3.09
C LEU A 50 5.90 -2.84 -1.61
N ALA A 51 5.59 -3.97 -0.97
CA ALA A 51 5.92 -4.18 0.44
C ALA A 51 7.43 -4.09 0.70
N GLY A 52 8.23 -4.69 -0.19
CA GLY A 52 9.69 -4.61 -0.08
C GLY A 52 10.21 -3.17 -0.19
N ALA A 53 9.66 -2.39 -1.10
CA ALA A 53 10.04 -0.99 -1.26
C ALA A 53 9.61 -0.16 -0.05
N ILE A 54 8.43 -0.41 0.50
CA ILE A 54 7.97 0.25 1.73
C ILE A 54 8.93 -0.05 2.88
N GLN A 55 9.33 -1.31 3.05
CA GLN A 55 10.29 -1.67 4.11
C GLN A 55 11.64 -0.99 3.91
N ALA A 56 12.13 -0.94 2.68
CA ALA A 56 13.42 -0.30 2.38
C ALA A 56 13.40 1.19 2.71
N VAL A 57 12.32 1.87 2.42
CA VAL A 57 12.20 3.32 2.63
C VAL A 57 11.89 3.68 4.08
N THR A 58 11.01 2.91 4.74
CA THR A 58 10.51 3.26 6.08
C THR A 58 11.24 2.56 7.21
N GLY A 59 11.97 1.49 6.93
CA GLY A 59 12.55 0.65 7.97
C GLY A 59 11.55 -0.24 8.68
N ALA A 60 10.34 -0.38 8.14
CA ALA A 60 9.28 -1.18 8.77
C ALA A 60 9.72 -2.61 9.03
N GLU A 61 9.35 -3.14 10.19
CA GLU A 61 9.59 -4.55 10.52
C GLU A 61 8.63 -5.47 9.77
N LYS A 62 7.42 -4.98 9.53
CA LYS A 62 6.37 -5.75 8.86
C LYS A 62 5.51 -4.80 8.03
N VAL A 63 4.99 -5.31 6.93
CA VAL A 63 3.98 -4.60 6.14
C VAL A 63 2.70 -5.42 6.21
N TYR A 64 1.66 -4.83 6.80
CA TYR A 64 0.35 -5.45 6.82
C TYR A 64 -0.34 -5.27 5.46
N VAL A 65 -1.07 -6.29 5.05
CA VAL A 65 -1.85 -6.28 3.81
C VAL A 65 -3.30 -6.55 4.18
N LEU A 66 -4.19 -5.63 3.83
CA LEU A 66 -5.60 -5.80 4.17
C LEU A 66 -6.51 -5.19 3.10
N ALA A 67 -7.74 -5.68 3.04
CA ALA A 67 -8.71 -5.24 2.05
C ALA A 67 -10.13 -5.42 2.61
N TYR A 68 -10.77 -4.33 2.99
CA TYR A 68 -12.15 -4.36 3.46
C TYR A 68 -13.14 -3.97 2.37
N GLY A 69 -12.88 -2.86 1.67
CA GLY A 69 -13.71 -2.42 0.55
C GLY A 69 -15.04 -1.80 0.92
N GLU A 70 -15.22 -1.39 2.20
CA GLU A 70 -16.49 -0.84 2.65
C GLU A 70 -16.69 0.61 2.26
N ARG A 71 -15.62 1.43 2.30
CA ARG A 71 -15.69 2.86 1.99
C ARG A 71 -15.45 3.15 0.52
N PHE A 72 -14.60 2.36 -0.10
CA PHE A 72 -14.21 2.53 -1.51
C PHE A 72 -14.62 1.29 -2.26
N PRO A 73 -15.64 1.36 -3.11
CA PRO A 73 -16.14 0.18 -3.84
C PRO A 73 -15.23 -0.28 -4.97
N HIS A 74 -14.19 0.49 -5.32
CA HIS A 74 -13.16 0.04 -6.23
C HIS A 74 -12.18 -0.85 -5.45
N PHE A 75 -11.98 -2.08 -5.90
CA PHE A 75 -11.14 -3.04 -5.18
C PHE A 75 -9.73 -2.49 -4.98
N HIS A 76 -9.29 -2.52 -3.75
CA HIS A 76 -7.96 -2.09 -3.38
C HIS A 76 -7.43 -2.94 -2.23
N VAL A 77 -6.11 -3.03 -2.17
CA VAL A 77 -5.38 -3.69 -1.09
C VAL A 77 -4.54 -2.62 -0.41
N ALA A 78 -4.71 -2.46 0.90
CA ALA A 78 -3.95 -1.48 1.67
C ALA A 78 -2.67 -2.14 2.21
N LEU A 79 -1.54 -1.46 2.05
CA LEU A 79 -0.26 -1.87 2.60
C LEU A 79 0.15 -0.85 3.66
N LEU A 80 0.33 -1.33 4.89
CA LEU A 80 0.58 -0.49 6.05
C LEU A 80 1.87 -0.92 6.75
N PRO A 81 2.88 -0.04 6.87
CA PRO A 81 4.11 -0.37 7.57
C PRO A 81 3.92 -0.37 9.08
N ARG A 82 4.38 -1.42 9.74
CA ARG A 82 4.54 -1.43 11.19
C ARG A 82 6.01 -1.13 11.49
N LEU A 83 6.25 0.02 12.12
CA LEU A 83 7.62 0.46 12.42
C LEU A 83 8.23 -0.33 13.57
N PRO A 84 9.58 -0.37 13.68
CA PRO A 84 10.25 -0.99 14.82
C PRO A 84 9.80 -0.35 16.12
N PHE A 85 9.71 -1.18 17.17
CA PHE A 85 9.34 -0.73 18.53
C PHE A 85 7.94 -0.08 18.59
N ALA A 86 7.06 -0.42 17.66
CA ALA A 86 5.69 0.08 17.68
C ALA A 86 5.00 -0.35 18.98
N PRO A 87 4.30 0.59 19.66
CA PRO A 87 3.52 0.22 20.85
C PRO A 87 2.35 -0.70 20.46
N PRO A 88 1.80 -1.47 21.41
CA PRO A 88 0.76 -2.44 21.08
C PRO A 88 -0.43 -1.88 20.31
N GLU A 89 -0.84 -0.63 20.57
CA GLU A 89 -1.96 0.02 19.90
C GLU A 89 -1.68 0.31 18.42
N LEU A 90 -0.41 0.28 18.00
CA LEU A 90 0.00 0.48 16.60
C LEU A 90 0.44 -0.82 15.94
N THR A 91 -0.07 -1.94 16.43
CA THR A 91 0.19 -3.26 15.84
C THR A 91 -1.12 -3.93 15.47
N GLY A 92 -1.08 -4.80 14.46
CA GLY A 92 -2.25 -5.52 13.99
C GLY A 92 -3.39 -4.59 13.57
N PRO A 93 -4.64 -4.96 13.84
CA PRO A 93 -5.80 -4.15 13.45
C PRO A 93 -5.78 -2.73 14.06
N GLY A 94 -5.13 -2.56 15.20
CA GLY A 94 -5.02 -1.26 15.86
C GLY A 94 -4.34 -0.21 15.01
N LEU A 95 -3.34 -0.60 14.21
CA LEU A 95 -2.64 0.35 13.35
C LEU A 95 -3.59 1.05 12.38
N PHE A 96 -4.48 0.29 11.75
CA PHE A 96 -5.41 0.85 10.76
C PHE A 96 -6.34 1.89 11.38
N THR A 97 -6.75 1.68 12.65
CA THR A 97 -7.67 2.61 13.34
C THR A 97 -7.02 3.92 13.75
N LYS A 98 -5.69 4.02 13.65
CA LYS A 98 -4.93 5.20 14.07
C LYS A 98 -4.55 6.12 12.92
N VAL A 99 -5.20 5.98 11.78
CA VAL A 99 -4.87 6.78 10.59
C VAL A 99 -4.91 8.29 10.87
N ASP A 100 -5.90 8.75 11.63
CA ASP A 100 -6.04 10.18 11.92
C ASP A 100 -4.88 10.71 12.78
N ASP A 101 -4.41 9.88 13.71
CA ASP A 101 -3.28 10.25 14.57
C ASP A 101 -1.95 10.24 13.80
N LEU A 102 -1.85 9.41 12.77
CA LEU A 102 -0.62 9.22 11.99
C LEU A 102 -0.60 10.08 10.73
N ALA A 103 -1.69 10.76 10.41
CA ALA A 103 -1.82 11.51 9.17
C ALA A 103 -0.78 12.63 9.08
N ASP A 104 -0.06 12.64 7.97
CA ASP A 104 0.93 13.66 7.63
C ASP A 104 1.05 13.68 6.10
N PRO A 105 0.18 14.45 5.42
CA PRO A 105 0.12 14.42 3.96
C PRO A 105 1.44 14.73 3.27
N ALA A 106 2.20 15.71 3.77
CA ALA A 106 3.47 16.09 3.16
C ALA A 106 4.50 14.96 3.27
N GLU A 107 4.62 14.35 4.45
CA GLU A 107 5.54 13.23 4.66
C GLU A 107 5.06 11.98 3.92
N ALA A 108 3.75 11.74 3.87
CA ALA A 108 3.20 10.64 3.09
C ALA A 108 3.55 10.76 1.61
N ALA A 109 3.46 11.96 1.04
CA ALA A 109 3.84 12.22 -0.35
C ALA A 109 5.34 12.00 -0.58
N ARG A 110 6.18 12.46 0.36
CA ARG A 110 7.64 12.27 0.28
C ARG A 110 8.00 10.78 0.32
N VAL A 111 7.40 10.03 1.23
CA VAL A 111 7.66 8.59 1.36
C VAL A 111 7.16 7.86 0.12
N ALA A 112 5.99 8.20 -0.40
CA ALA A 112 5.46 7.59 -1.62
C ALA A 112 6.38 7.80 -2.81
N ALA A 113 6.94 9.00 -2.95
CA ALA A 113 7.91 9.29 -4.01
C ALA A 113 9.18 8.44 -3.85
N ALA A 114 9.68 8.30 -2.62
CA ALA A 114 10.86 7.47 -2.35
C ALA A 114 10.58 5.99 -2.64
N VAL A 115 9.39 5.51 -2.31
CA VAL A 115 8.97 4.13 -2.64
C VAL A 115 8.95 3.92 -4.15
N ARG A 116 8.39 4.87 -4.89
CA ARG A 116 8.38 4.81 -6.35
C ARG A 116 9.79 4.74 -6.93
N ASP A 117 10.70 5.56 -6.40
CA ASP A 117 12.10 5.57 -6.84
C ASP A 117 12.78 4.22 -6.53
N ALA A 118 12.53 3.67 -5.37
CA ALA A 118 13.08 2.37 -4.99
C ALA A 118 12.59 1.25 -5.91
N LEU A 119 11.32 1.30 -6.32
CA LEU A 119 10.76 0.33 -7.27
C LEU A 119 11.38 0.49 -8.65
N GLY A 120 11.59 1.72 -9.10
CA GLY A 120 12.24 1.98 -10.39
C GLY A 120 13.67 1.43 -10.41
N ALA A 121 14.43 1.64 -9.35
CA ALA A 121 15.79 1.12 -9.23
C ALA A 121 15.85 -0.42 -9.27
N ARG A 122 14.82 -1.08 -8.73
CA ARG A 122 14.75 -2.55 -8.75
C ARG A 122 14.46 -3.13 -10.12
N ARG A 123 13.81 -2.37 -10.99
CA ARG A 123 13.45 -2.80 -12.35
C ARG A 123 14.58 -2.67 -13.34
N GLU A 124 15.58 -1.88 -13.01
CA GLU A 124 16.74 -1.73 -13.89
C GLU A 124 17.68 -2.92 -13.71
N PRO A 125 18.11 -3.54 -14.83
CA PRO A 125 19.05 -4.65 -14.79
C PRO A 125 20.44 -4.24 -14.28
#